data_a107a2ab9dc65d4d8964d942997fb1aa
#
_entry.id   a107a2ab9dc65d4d8964d942997fb1aa
#
_cell.length_a   1.000
_cell.length_b   1.000
_cell.length_c   1.000
_cell.angle_alpha   90.00
_cell.angle_beta   90.00
_cell.angle_gamma   90.00
#
_symmetry.space_group_name_H-M   'P 1'
#
loop_
_entity.id
_entity.type
_entity.pdbx_description
1 polymer ?
#
loop_
_entity_poly.entity_id
_entity_poly.type
_entity_poly.pdbx_seq_one_letter_code
_entity_poly.pdbx_strand_id
1 'polypeptide(L)'
;MPNETTSVSKQGENVCFSIADAQDYQPADIGINPRGTSSKEKDFNFSPGLTIADGKLCIPPSFYHFPDEGQFVVEYLLISKKYDDAPRKFVVGVGVGYGKVYNFPLTDREIARPYGSIQVSE
;
A
#
# COMPACT_ATOMS: atom_id res chain seq x y z
N MET A 1 -1.00 -15.68 6.18
CA MET A 1 -1.43 -14.94 4.98
C MET A 1 -0.20 -14.37 4.28
N PRO A 2 0.07 -14.83 3.07
CA PRO A 2 1.22 -14.32 2.34
C PRO A 2 0.99 -12.87 1.91
N ASN A 3 2.06 -12.10 1.89
CA ASN A 3 2.01 -10.74 1.41
C ASN A 3 2.07 -10.73 -0.11
N GLU A 4 1.28 -9.85 -0.72
CA GLU A 4 1.30 -9.62 -2.15
C GLU A 4 1.99 -8.29 -2.43
N THR A 5 2.47 -8.13 -3.64
CA THR A 5 2.94 -6.85 -4.14
C THR A 5 2.34 -6.63 -5.53
N THR A 6 2.41 -5.43 -6.01
CA THR A 6 1.82 -5.12 -7.31
C THR A 6 2.50 -3.93 -7.96
N SER A 7 2.15 -3.69 -9.21
CA SER A 7 2.68 -2.56 -9.97
C SER A 7 1.96 -1.27 -9.59
N VAL A 8 2.73 -0.19 -9.58
CA VAL A 8 2.23 1.16 -9.34
C VAL A 8 2.27 1.94 -10.65
N SER A 9 1.30 2.82 -10.82
CA SER A 9 1.24 3.71 -11.98
C SER A 9 0.67 5.05 -11.56
N LYS A 10 0.92 6.06 -12.38
CA LYS A 10 0.36 7.39 -12.14
C LYS A 10 -0.74 7.64 -13.16
N GLN A 11 -1.91 8.03 -12.69
CA GLN A 11 -3.04 8.39 -13.54
C GLN A 11 -3.49 9.79 -13.18
N GLY A 12 -3.11 10.76 -14.01
CA GLY A 12 -3.27 12.16 -13.65
C GLY A 12 -2.43 12.45 -12.42
N GLU A 13 -3.06 12.93 -11.36
CA GLU A 13 -2.40 13.20 -10.09
C GLU A 13 -2.51 12.04 -9.11
N ASN A 14 -3.20 10.96 -9.50
CA ASN A 14 -3.42 9.82 -8.61
C ASN A 14 -2.31 8.78 -8.75
N VAL A 15 -1.94 8.18 -7.64
CA VAL A 15 -1.02 7.05 -7.62
C VAL A 15 -1.87 5.79 -7.47
N CYS A 16 -1.78 4.89 -8.45
CA CYS A 16 -2.69 3.76 -8.56
C CYS A 16 -1.96 2.43 -8.47
N PHE A 17 -2.59 1.47 -7.81
CA PHE A 17 -2.08 0.11 -7.62
C PHE A 17 -3.00 -0.87 -8.32
N SER A 18 -2.45 -1.75 -9.15
CA SER A 18 -3.23 -2.79 -9.82
C SER A 18 -3.61 -3.88 -8.82
N ILE A 19 -4.86 -4.32 -8.87
CA ILE A 19 -5.35 -5.39 -8.01
C ILE A 19 -5.87 -6.51 -8.91
N ALA A 20 -5.12 -7.60 -9.02
CA ALA A 20 -5.58 -8.77 -9.75
C ALA A 20 -6.69 -9.44 -8.96
N ASP A 21 -7.71 -9.94 -9.67
CA ASP A 21 -8.84 -10.64 -9.04
C ASP A 21 -9.48 -9.81 -7.93
N ALA A 22 -9.75 -8.56 -8.24
CA ALA A 22 -10.25 -7.61 -7.24
C ALA A 22 -11.61 -7.99 -6.68
N GLN A 23 -12.48 -8.57 -7.50
CA GLN A 23 -13.82 -9.00 -7.07
C GLN A 23 -14.50 -7.95 -6.18
N ASP A 24 -14.93 -8.31 -4.97
CA ASP A 24 -15.55 -7.38 -4.04
C ASP A 24 -14.60 -6.89 -2.93
N TYR A 25 -13.29 -7.16 -3.08
CA TYR A 25 -12.31 -6.69 -2.10
C TYR A 25 -12.28 -5.17 -2.04
N GLN A 26 -12.20 -4.66 -0.82
CA GLN A 26 -12.06 -3.22 -0.59
C GLN A 26 -11.06 -2.98 0.55
N PRO A 27 -10.40 -1.82 0.57
CA PRO A 27 -9.38 -1.58 1.57
C PRO A 27 -9.99 -1.34 2.96
N ALA A 28 -9.50 -2.11 3.93
CA ALA A 28 -9.85 -1.93 5.33
C ALA A 28 -8.95 -0.90 6.00
N ASP A 29 -7.69 -0.87 5.57
CA ASP A 29 -6.74 0.11 6.08
C ASP A 29 -5.61 0.30 5.06
N ILE A 30 -4.84 1.35 5.25
CA ILE A 30 -3.69 1.64 4.41
C ILE A 30 -2.67 2.46 5.20
N GLY A 31 -1.39 2.12 5.02
CA GLY A 31 -0.28 2.88 5.56
C GLY A 31 0.64 3.32 4.44
N ILE A 32 1.00 4.59 4.45
CA ILE A 32 1.95 5.16 3.50
C ILE A 32 3.05 5.82 4.31
N ASN A 33 4.24 5.26 4.27
CA ASN A 33 5.33 5.75 5.10
C ASN A 33 6.62 5.81 4.30
N PRO A 34 7.48 6.80 4.57
CA PRO A 34 8.81 6.81 3.96
C PRO A 34 9.55 5.50 4.25
N ARG A 35 10.32 5.05 3.28
CA ARG A 35 11.16 3.86 3.44
C ARG A 35 12.09 4.08 4.63
N GLY A 36 12.23 3.06 5.49
CA GLY A 36 13.07 3.16 6.68
C GLY A 36 12.32 3.62 7.92
N THR A 37 11.04 3.92 7.82
CA THR A 37 10.23 4.24 9.00
C THR A 37 10.13 2.99 9.87
N SER A 38 10.43 3.12 11.16
CA SER A 38 10.32 1.98 12.07
C SER A 38 8.86 1.61 12.30
N SER A 39 8.63 0.35 12.68
CA SER A 39 7.26 -0.14 12.90
C SER A 39 6.49 0.69 13.91
N LYS A 40 7.18 1.22 14.91
CA LYS A 40 6.55 2.03 15.97
C LYS A 40 6.10 3.39 15.49
N GLU A 41 6.72 3.88 14.42
CA GLU A 41 6.48 5.23 13.91
C GLU A 41 5.63 5.27 12.66
N LYS A 42 5.24 4.10 12.16
CA LYS A 42 4.40 4.03 10.95
C LYS A 42 3.00 4.57 11.23
N ASP A 43 2.50 5.32 10.27
CA ASP A 43 1.13 5.81 10.28
C ASP A 43 0.25 4.92 9.42
N PHE A 44 -0.93 4.60 9.95
CA PHE A 44 -1.95 3.83 9.23
C PHE A 44 -3.29 4.54 9.34
N ASN A 45 -4.05 4.48 8.26
CA ASN A 45 -5.39 5.03 8.21
C ASN A 45 -6.38 3.87 8.16
N PHE A 46 -7.18 3.71 9.20
CA PHE A 46 -8.21 2.68 9.27
C PHE A 46 -9.51 3.26 8.72
N SER A 47 -10.19 2.49 7.88
CA SER A 47 -11.38 2.95 7.16
C SER A 47 -11.04 4.15 6.26
N PRO A 48 -10.12 3.97 5.29
CA PRO A 48 -9.60 5.12 4.53
C PRO A 48 -10.61 5.78 3.60
N GLY A 49 -11.74 5.16 3.32
CA GLY A 49 -12.72 5.74 2.41
C GLY A 49 -12.31 5.63 0.94
N LEU A 50 -11.27 4.86 0.65
CA LEU A 50 -10.85 4.60 -0.71
C LEU A 50 -11.61 3.40 -1.26
N THR A 51 -11.88 3.41 -2.57
CA THR A 51 -12.63 2.34 -3.23
C THR A 51 -11.81 1.77 -4.37
N ILE A 52 -11.77 0.43 -4.45
CA ILE A 52 -11.20 -0.25 -5.60
C ILE A 52 -12.23 -0.22 -6.73
N ALA A 53 -11.81 0.26 -7.89
CA ALA A 53 -12.66 0.32 -9.07
C ALA A 53 -11.81 -0.04 -10.29
N ASP A 54 -12.38 -0.80 -11.23
CA ASP A 54 -11.71 -1.22 -12.45
C ASP A 54 -10.38 -1.91 -12.19
N GLY A 55 -10.32 -2.70 -11.12
CA GLY A 55 -9.12 -3.45 -10.75
C GLY A 55 -7.98 -2.59 -10.24
N LYS A 56 -8.28 -1.40 -9.73
CA LYS A 56 -7.25 -0.48 -9.23
C LYS A 56 -7.64 0.16 -7.92
N LEU A 57 -6.64 0.33 -7.08
CA LEU A 57 -6.73 1.16 -5.88
C LEU A 57 -5.94 2.43 -6.15
N CYS A 58 -6.63 3.56 -6.26
CA CYS A 58 -6.01 4.83 -6.58
C CYS A 58 -6.02 5.76 -5.39
N ILE A 59 -4.87 6.39 -5.15
CA ILE A 59 -4.67 7.33 -4.05
C ILE A 59 -4.62 8.74 -4.62
N PRO A 60 -5.65 9.55 -4.37
CA PRO A 60 -5.62 10.94 -4.84
C PRO A 60 -4.76 11.81 -3.92
N PRO A 61 -4.27 12.96 -4.42
CA PRO A 61 -3.49 13.88 -3.60
C PRO A 61 -4.21 14.34 -2.33
N SER A 62 -5.54 14.39 -2.37
CA SER A 62 -6.35 14.77 -1.21
C SER A 62 -6.26 13.75 -0.09
N PHE A 63 -5.95 12.48 -0.40
CA PHE A 63 -5.75 11.47 0.61
C PHE A 63 -4.29 11.48 1.10
N TYR A 64 -3.35 11.46 0.16
CA TYR A 64 -1.92 11.53 0.47
C TYR A 64 -1.19 12.15 -0.72
N HIS A 65 -0.50 13.24 -0.47
CA HIS A 65 0.27 13.93 -1.49
C HIS A 65 1.73 13.50 -1.43
N PHE A 66 2.13 12.64 -2.36
CA PHE A 66 3.52 12.21 -2.44
C PHE A 66 4.43 13.38 -2.79
N PRO A 67 5.59 13.50 -2.14
CA PRO A 67 6.53 14.55 -2.50
C PRO A 67 7.13 14.29 -3.89
N ASP A 68 7.90 15.26 -4.40
CA ASP A 68 8.49 15.16 -5.74
C ASP A 68 9.51 14.05 -5.86
N GLU A 69 10.15 13.68 -4.76
CA GLU A 69 11.17 12.62 -4.73
C GLU A 69 11.06 11.82 -3.44
N GLY A 70 11.38 10.55 -3.53
CA GLY A 70 11.48 9.71 -2.35
C GLY A 70 11.08 8.28 -2.62
N GLN A 71 11.30 7.44 -1.62
CA GLN A 71 10.87 6.05 -1.64
C GLN A 71 9.98 5.79 -0.45
N PHE A 72 8.89 5.08 -0.69
CA PHE A 72 7.84 4.85 0.28
C PHE A 72 7.47 3.38 0.31
N VAL A 73 7.05 2.92 1.46
CA VAL A 73 6.45 1.59 1.60
C VAL A 73 4.96 1.80 1.82
N VAL A 74 4.16 1.26 0.91
CA VAL A 74 2.70 1.35 0.97
C VAL A 74 2.16 -0.02 1.33
N GLU A 75 1.40 -0.09 2.42
CA GLU A 75 0.86 -1.35 2.94
C GLU A 75 -0.65 -1.19 3.06
N TYR A 76 -1.39 -2.18 2.59
CA TYR A 76 -2.84 -2.14 2.75
C TYR A 76 -3.42 -3.53 2.88
N LEU A 77 -4.52 -3.61 3.62
CA LEU A 77 -5.26 -4.83 3.83
C LEU A 77 -6.58 -4.73 3.09
N LEU A 78 -6.85 -5.73 2.26
CA LEU A 78 -8.11 -5.83 1.54
C LEU A 78 -8.98 -6.89 2.20
N ILE A 79 -10.25 -6.57 2.35
CA ILE A 79 -11.24 -7.50 2.90
C ILE A 79 -12.38 -7.68 1.89
N SER A 80 -12.99 -8.84 1.96
CA SER A 80 -14.09 -9.23 1.09
C SER A 80 -15.24 -9.73 1.95
N LYS A 81 -16.45 -9.31 1.65
CA LYS A 81 -17.64 -9.86 2.32
C LYS A 81 -17.91 -11.28 1.85
N LYS A 82 -17.62 -11.56 0.59
CA LYS A 82 -17.81 -12.89 0.01
C LYS A 82 -16.76 -13.89 0.51
N TYR A 83 -15.52 -13.41 0.67
CA TYR A 83 -14.39 -14.23 1.13
C TYR A 83 -13.87 -13.67 2.44
N ASP A 84 -14.72 -13.67 3.46
CA ASP A 84 -14.42 -12.98 4.72
C ASP A 84 -13.31 -13.64 5.54
N ASP A 85 -12.98 -14.90 5.23
CA ASP A 85 -11.87 -15.62 5.86
C ASP A 85 -10.56 -15.54 5.04
N ALA A 86 -10.57 -14.78 3.97
CA ALA A 86 -9.42 -14.68 3.05
C ALA A 86 -9.03 -13.23 2.77
N PRO A 87 -8.64 -12.47 3.81
CA PRO A 87 -8.13 -11.11 3.59
C PRO A 87 -6.83 -11.15 2.79
N ARG A 88 -6.54 -10.09 2.07
CA ARG A 88 -5.34 -9.97 1.23
C ARG A 88 -4.51 -8.80 1.72
N LYS A 89 -3.23 -9.04 1.98
CA LYS A 89 -2.31 -8.00 2.42
C LYS A 89 -1.31 -7.68 1.32
N PHE A 90 -1.13 -6.39 1.06
CA PHE A 90 -0.19 -5.90 0.07
C PHE A 90 0.89 -5.06 0.72
N VAL A 91 2.11 -5.22 0.26
CA VAL A 91 3.25 -4.38 0.63
C VAL A 91 3.95 -4.00 -0.66
N VAL A 92 4.00 -2.71 -0.96
CA VAL A 92 4.48 -2.23 -2.25
C VAL A 92 5.54 -1.14 -2.04
N GLY A 93 6.68 -1.31 -2.69
CA GLY A 93 7.70 -0.26 -2.73
C GLY A 93 7.37 0.72 -3.84
N VAL A 94 7.19 1.98 -3.48
CA VAL A 94 6.85 3.06 -4.40
C VAL A 94 7.93 4.12 -4.39
N GLY A 95 8.55 4.34 -5.54
CA GLY A 95 9.48 5.42 -5.73
C GLY A 95 8.84 6.57 -6.49
N VAL A 96 9.23 7.79 -6.15
CA VAL A 96 8.77 8.99 -6.83
C VAL A 96 10.00 9.77 -7.28
N GLY A 97 10.01 10.21 -8.54
CA GLY A 97 11.09 11.03 -9.06
C GLY A 97 10.80 11.49 -10.47
N TYR A 98 11.21 12.70 -10.79
CA TYR A 98 11.06 13.29 -12.12
C TYR A 98 9.63 13.23 -12.66
N GLY A 99 8.65 13.47 -11.78
CA GLY A 99 7.24 13.46 -12.16
C GLY A 99 6.66 12.09 -12.43
N LYS A 100 7.40 11.03 -12.09
CA LYS A 100 7.00 9.64 -12.34
C LYS A 100 6.96 8.85 -11.05
N VAL A 101 6.20 7.75 -11.09
CA VAL A 101 6.22 6.76 -10.03
C VAL A 101 6.78 5.45 -10.59
N TYR A 102 7.42 4.69 -9.74
CA TYR A 102 8.01 3.41 -10.13
C TYR A 102 8.01 2.46 -8.94
N ASN A 103 8.06 1.18 -9.23
CA ASN A 103 8.23 0.17 -8.18
C ASN A 103 9.71 0.01 -7.89
N PHE A 104 10.06 -0.15 -6.61
CA PHE A 104 11.38 -0.63 -6.25
C PHE A 104 11.23 -1.90 -5.43
N PRO A 105 12.19 -2.83 -5.50
CA PRO A 105 12.09 -4.07 -4.75
C PRO A 105 12.31 -3.83 -3.26
N LEU A 106 11.44 -4.43 -2.45
CA LEU A 106 11.58 -4.40 -1.00
C LEU A 106 12.50 -5.52 -0.55
N THR A 107 13.22 -5.30 0.53
CA THR A 107 14.03 -6.35 1.14
C THR A 107 13.12 -7.35 1.85
N ASP A 108 13.62 -8.56 2.08
CA ASP A 108 12.86 -9.57 2.82
C ASP A 108 12.44 -9.06 4.19
N ARG A 109 13.29 -8.28 4.84
CA ARG A 109 12.99 -7.70 6.14
C ARG A 109 11.82 -6.71 6.07
N GLU A 110 11.78 -5.91 5.02
CA GLU A 110 10.69 -4.96 4.82
C GLU A 110 9.35 -5.67 4.58
N ILE A 111 9.38 -6.76 3.83
CA ILE A 111 8.17 -7.54 3.52
C ILE A 111 7.73 -8.37 4.72
N ALA A 112 8.66 -9.00 5.41
CA ALA A 112 8.36 -9.96 6.47
C ALA A 112 7.84 -9.32 7.75
N ARG A 113 8.06 -8.02 7.93
CA ARG A 113 7.60 -7.34 9.13
C ARG A 113 6.08 -7.27 9.13
N PRO A 114 5.42 -7.89 10.13
CA PRO A 114 3.97 -7.93 10.13
C PRO A 114 3.34 -6.55 10.24
N TYR A 115 2.26 -6.35 9.49
CA TYR A 115 1.51 -5.13 9.50
C TYR A 115 0.91 -4.87 10.87
N GLY A 116 1.12 -3.67 11.41
CA GLY A 116 0.55 -3.27 12.70
C GLY A 116 1.12 -4.02 13.90
N SER A 117 2.11 -4.88 13.70
CA SER A 117 2.71 -5.62 14.81
C SER A 117 3.76 -4.79 15.51
N ILE A 118 3.99 -5.13 16.78
CA ILE A 118 5.05 -4.53 17.56
C ILE A 118 6.35 -5.24 17.23
N GLN A 119 7.35 -4.46 16.83
CA GLN A 119 8.69 -4.99 16.54
C GLN A 119 9.61 -4.64 17.69
N VAL A 120 10.28 -5.64 18.23
CA VAL A 120 11.17 -5.46 19.38
C VAL A 120 12.58 -5.11 18.95
N SER A 121 12.97 -5.51 17.76
CA SER A 121 14.30 -5.19 17.23
C SER A 121 14.17 -4.67 15.82
N GLU A 122 14.81 -3.57 15.58
CA GLU A 122 14.80 -2.89 14.29
C GLU A 122 16.20 -2.84 13.71
#